data_892dd635774ddee4260cbbf39c189823
#
_entry.id   892dd635774ddee4260cbbf39c189823
#
_cell.length_a   1.000
_cell.length_b   1.000
_cell.length_c   1.000
_cell.angle_alpha   90.00
_cell.angle_beta   90.00
_cell.angle_gamma   90.00
#
_symmetry.space_group_name_H-M   'P 1'
#
loop_
_entity.id
_entity.type
_entity.pdbx_description
1 polymer ?
#
loop_
_entity_poly.entity_id
_entity_poly.type
_entity_poly.pdbx_seq_one_letter_code
_entity_poly.pdbx_strand_id
1 'polypeptide(L)'
;MDLNIHSPLPERRVWSIGCIGSGFIMNDCHLIAYGKAGFNPVAIASRTQANAAKCAEQHHIGTVHGSIDRLLDDESIEVLDIAVPPDNQLAVIKAACARGTAKGILAQKPLGANHAEAVAAVEACEQAGIVLAVNQNMRYDQSVRAGKTLLTNGTIGEPVLATIDMRGIPHWMPWQERQGWVTLRIMSIHHMDTFRYWFGDPERIYCTVRTDPRTQ
;
A
#
# COMPACT_ATOMS: atom_id res chain seq x y z
N MET A 1 -24.83 9.73 16.55
CA MET A 1 -24.23 10.08 15.24
C MET A 1 -23.40 8.89 14.77
N ASP A 2 -23.67 8.41 13.57
CA ASP A 2 -22.80 7.38 12.95
C ASP A 2 -21.54 8.06 12.38
N LEU A 3 -20.38 7.68 12.89
CA LEU A 3 -19.08 8.24 12.50
C LEU A 3 -18.46 7.53 11.28
N ASN A 4 -19.17 6.54 10.73
CA ASN A 4 -18.71 5.77 9.55
C ASN A 4 -17.25 5.27 9.67
N ILE A 5 -16.91 4.76 10.84
CA ILE A 5 -15.54 4.35 11.20
C ILE A 5 -15.09 3.05 10.54
N HIS A 6 -16.03 2.27 10.01
CA HIS A 6 -15.72 1.01 9.35
C HIS A 6 -15.82 1.16 7.83
N SER A 7 -14.82 0.65 7.11
CA SER A 7 -14.90 0.54 5.66
C SER A 7 -15.86 -0.59 5.29
N PRO A 8 -16.76 -0.37 4.32
CA PRO A 8 -17.58 -1.45 3.80
C PRO A 8 -16.66 -2.49 3.14
N LEU A 9 -16.94 -3.74 3.42
CA LEU A 9 -16.29 -4.84 2.71
C LEU A 9 -17.06 -5.12 1.40
N PRO A 10 -16.35 -5.53 0.32
CA PRO A 10 -17.02 -5.88 -0.91
C PRO A 10 -17.92 -7.11 -0.72
N GLU A 11 -19.02 -7.19 -1.45
CA GLU A 11 -19.93 -8.34 -1.41
C GLU A 11 -19.21 -9.62 -1.85
N ARG A 12 -18.50 -9.57 -2.96
CA ARG A 12 -17.66 -10.66 -3.43
C ARG A 12 -16.38 -10.73 -2.58
N ARG A 13 -16.15 -11.86 -1.93
CA ARG A 13 -14.94 -12.12 -1.11
C ARG A 13 -14.07 -13.25 -1.63
N VAL A 14 -14.56 -13.99 -2.60
CA VAL A 14 -13.83 -15.09 -3.23
C VAL A 14 -13.09 -14.53 -4.43
N TRP A 15 -11.81 -14.21 -4.23
CA TRP A 15 -10.88 -13.75 -5.25
C TRP A 15 -9.64 -14.61 -5.24
N SER A 16 -9.13 -14.97 -6.40
CA SER A 16 -7.81 -15.61 -6.51
C SER A 16 -6.73 -14.52 -6.35
N ILE A 17 -6.25 -14.34 -5.11
CA ILE A 17 -5.25 -13.32 -4.78
C ILE A 17 -3.86 -13.95 -4.82
N GLY A 18 -2.97 -13.39 -5.66
CA GLY A 18 -1.55 -13.69 -5.68
C GLY A 18 -0.74 -12.63 -4.93
N CYS A 19 0.05 -13.05 -3.95
CA CYS A 19 0.86 -12.19 -3.13
C CYS A 19 2.30 -12.11 -3.62
N ILE A 20 2.82 -10.90 -3.83
CA ILE A 20 4.20 -10.67 -4.27
C ILE A 20 4.97 -9.95 -3.17
N GLY A 21 5.94 -10.65 -2.58
CA GLY A 21 6.67 -10.26 -1.38
C GLY A 21 6.26 -11.10 -0.17
N SER A 22 7.18 -11.30 0.76
CA SER A 22 6.99 -12.05 2.01
C SER A 22 7.65 -11.34 3.21
N GLY A 23 7.79 -10.01 3.09
CA GLY A 23 8.32 -9.17 4.18
C GLY A 23 7.26 -8.86 5.23
N PHE A 24 7.66 -8.07 6.24
CA PHE A 24 6.79 -7.65 7.36
C PHE A 24 5.40 -7.18 6.91
N ILE A 25 5.33 -6.32 5.89
CA ILE A 25 4.04 -5.78 5.43
C ILE A 25 3.11 -6.88 4.89
N MET A 26 3.63 -7.79 4.08
CA MET A 26 2.83 -8.90 3.57
C MET A 26 2.48 -9.87 4.71
N ASN A 27 3.51 -10.36 5.42
CA ASN A 27 3.34 -11.42 6.42
C ASN A 27 2.52 -10.97 7.63
N ASP A 28 2.87 -9.82 8.22
CA ASP A 28 2.36 -9.42 9.54
C ASP A 28 1.21 -8.39 9.45
N CYS A 29 0.92 -7.87 8.25
CA CYS A 29 -0.15 -6.90 8.05
C CYS A 29 -1.21 -7.41 7.06
N HIS A 30 -0.84 -7.59 5.76
CA HIS A 30 -1.83 -7.88 4.71
C HIS A 30 -2.49 -9.24 4.91
N LEU A 31 -1.71 -10.30 5.08
CA LEU A 31 -2.26 -11.66 5.22
C LEU A 31 -3.11 -11.82 6.48
N ILE A 32 -2.74 -11.15 7.58
CA ILE A 32 -3.60 -11.10 8.78
C ILE A 32 -4.89 -10.35 8.50
N ALA A 33 -4.83 -9.23 7.79
CA ALA A 33 -6.01 -8.44 7.42
C ALA A 33 -6.94 -9.23 6.49
N TYR A 34 -6.40 -9.92 5.50
CA TYR A 34 -7.17 -10.79 4.61
C TYR A 34 -7.91 -11.88 5.41
N GLY A 35 -7.22 -12.59 6.27
CA GLY A 35 -7.84 -13.63 7.11
C GLY A 35 -8.99 -13.08 7.97
N LYS A 36 -8.79 -11.91 8.62
CA LYS A 36 -9.83 -11.25 9.42
C LYS A 36 -11.02 -10.77 8.58
N ALA A 37 -10.79 -10.37 7.34
CA ALA A 37 -11.83 -9.90 6.43
C ALA A 37 -12.52 -11.03 5.65
N GLY A 38 -12.07 -12.27 5.79
CA GLY A 38 -12.62 -13.44 5.11
C GLY A 38 -12.15 -13.58 3.65
N PHE A 39 -11.00 -12.99 3.31
CA PHE A 39 -10.31 -13.26 2.06
C PHE A 39 -9.27 -14.37 2.25
N ASN A 40 -9.03 -15.13 1.20
CA ASN A 40 -8.06 -16.22 1.23
C ASN A 40 -7.11 -16.12 0.03
N PRO A 41 -5.91 -15.53 0.20
CA PRO A 41 -4.88 -15.55 -0.83
C PRO A 41 -4.48 -16.98 -1.20
N VAL A 42 -4.34 -17.24 -2.50
CA VAL A 42 -4.14 -18.60 -3.03
C VAL A 42 -2.70 -18.89 -3.43
N ALA A 43 -1.93 -17.86 -3.73
CA ALA A 43 -0.55 -18.00 -4.19
C ALA A 43 0.35 -16.93 -3.63
N ILE A 44 1.64 -17.24 -3.50
CA ILE A 44 2.68 -16.31 -3.08
C ILE A 44 3.98 -16.53 -3.84
N ALA A 45 4.68 -15.44 -4.15
CA ALA A 45 6.06 -15.45 -4.62
C ALA A 45 6.88 -14.36 -3.94
N SER A 46 8.16 -14.60 -3.77
CA SER A 46 9.09 -13.60 -3.23
C SER A 46 10.49 -13.82 -3.82
N ARG A 47 11.33 -12.79 -3.78
CA ARG A 47 12.74 -12.88 -4.16
C ARG A 47 13.46 -14.02 -3.46
N THR A 48 13.12 -14.29 -2.19
CA THR A 48 13.65 -15.40 -1.41
C THR A 48 12.56 -16.46 -1.26
N GLN A 49 12.68 -17.56 -2.00
CA GLN A 49 11.70 -18.65 -2.01
C GLN A 49 11.46 -19.25 -0.61
N ALA A 50 12.50 -19.41 0.19
CA ALA A 50 12.38 -19.92 1.55
C ALA A 50 11.48 -19.02 2.44
N ASN A 51 11.57 -17.68 2.27
CA ASN A 51 10.70 -16.76 2.99
C ASN A 51 9.25 -16.82 2.49
N ALA A 52 9.06 -17.00 1.19
CA ALA A 52 7.71 -17.21 0.64
C ALA A 52 7.09 -18.52 1.16
N ALA A 53 7.86 -19.61 1.23
CA ALA A 53 7.38 -20.89 1.75
C ALA A 53 6.99 -20.79 3.23
N LYS A 54 7.82 -20.15 4.06
CA LYS A 54 7.51 -19.92 5.48
C LYS A 54 6.25 -19.09 5.65
N CYS A 55 6.11 -18.04 4.87
CA CYS A 55 4.93 -17.17 4.88
C CYS A 55 3.66 -17.95 4.45
N ALA A 56 3.77 -18.77 3.41
CA ALA A 56 2.68 -19.61 2.93
C ALA A 56 2.22 -20.62 4.00
N GLU A 57 3.15 -21.27 4.66
CA GLU A 57 2.85 -22.19 5.76
C GLU A 57 2.11 -21.49 6.90
N GLN A 58 2.59 -20.33 7.33
CA GLN A 58 2.00 -19.54 8.42
C GLN A 58 0.56 -19.10 8.10
N HIS A 59 0.27 -18.77 6.85
CA HIS A 59 -1.02 -18.21 6.43
C HIS A 59 -1.86 -19.18 5.59
N HIS A 60 -1.48 -20.45 5.51
CA HIS A 60 -2.19 -21.50 4.79
C HIS A 60 -2.39 -21.21 3.29
N ILE A 61 -1.41 -20.57 2.64
CA ILE A 61 -1.43 -20.30 1.20
C ILE A 61 -1.03 -21.58 0.45
N GLY A 62 -1.90 -22.05 -0.44
CA GLY A 62 -1.73 -23.36 -1.10
C GLY A 62 -0.59 -23.43 -2.11
N THR A 63 -0.25 -22.32 -2.78
CA THR A 63 0.73 -22.32 -3.86
C THR A 63 1.90 -21.37 -3.57
N VAL A 64 3.13 -21.90 -3.66
CA VAL A 64 4.37 -21.11 -3.58
C VAL A 64 5.06 -21.17 -4.93
N HIS A 65 5.04 -20.07 -5.67
CA HIS A 65 5.75 -19.99 -6.95
C HIS A 65 7.26 -19.77 -6.75
N GLY A 66 8.07 -20.42 -7.60
CA GLY A 66 9.53 -20.34 -7.53
C GLY A 66 10.11 -18.97 -7.92
N SER A 67 9.32 -18.13 -8.57
CA SER A 67 9.67 -16.74 -8.90
C SER A 67 8.43 -15.86 -9.04
N ILE A 68 8.64 -14.53 -9.01
CA ILE A 68 7.58 -13.55 -9.29
C ILE A 68 7.03 -13.77 -10.72
N ASP A 69 7.90 -14.00 -11.70
CA ASP A 69 7.47 -14.23 -13.07
C ASP A 69 6.52 -15.46 -13.18
N ARG A 70 6.81 -16.54 -12.47
CA ARG A 70 5.95 -17.71 -12.44
C ARG A 70 4.58 -17.43 -11.83
N LEU A 71 4.52 -16.57 -10.81
CA LEU A 71 3.24 -16.14 -10.25
C LEU A 71 2.48 -15.24 -11.23
N LEU A 72 3.18 -14.35 -11.94
CA LEU A 72 2.57 -13.49 -12.94
C LEU A 72 2.08 -14.26 -14.19
N ASP A 73 2.66 -15.42 -14.47
CA ASP A 73 2.24 -16.32 -15.56
C ASP A 73 1.05 -17.21 -15.16
N ASP A 74 0.62 -17.19 -13.90
CA ASP A 74 -0.51 -17.96 -13.39
C ASP A 74 -1.84 -17.28 -13.74
N GLU A 75 -2.48 -17.74 -14.80
CA GLU A 75 -3.75 -17.21 -15.32
C GLU A 75 -4.93 -17.37 -14.34
N SER A 76 -4.80 -18.18 -13.30
CA SER A 76 -5.82 -18.32 -12.27
C SER A 76 -5.88 -17.14 -11.30
N ILE A 77 -4.84 -16.29 -11.26
CA ILE A 77 -4.76 -15.15 -10.37
C ILE A 77 -5.57 -13.97 -10.93
N GLU A 78 -6.56 -13.53 -10.16
CA GLU A 78 -7.41 -12.39 -10.53
C GLU A 78 -6.90 -11.06 -9.99
N VAL A 79 -6.27 -11.07 -8.78
CA VAL A 79 -5.79 -9.86 -8.11
C VAL A 79 -4.37 -10.09 -7.62
N LEU A 80 -3.51 -9.11 -7.85
CA LEU A 80 -2.14 -9.11 -7.33
C LEU A 80 -2.02 -8.16 -6.15
N ASP A 81 -1.48 -8.64 -5.03
CA ASP A 81 -1.06 -7.80 -3.90
C ASP A 81 0.47 -7.68 -3.90
N ILE A 82 0.97 -6.49 -4.21
CA ILE A 82 2.39 -6.23 -4.39
C ILE A 82 2.94 -5.48 -3.19
N ALA A 83 3.69 -6.18 -2.33
CA ALA A 83 4.35 -5.62 -1.15
C ALA A 83 5.88 -5.79 -1.22
N VAL A 84 6.47 -5.13 -2.21
CA VAL A 84 7.93 -5.06 -2.41
C VAL A 84 8.44 -3.63 -2.12
N PRO A 85 9.75 -3.42 -1.92
CA PRO A 85 10.31 -2.09 -1.78
C PRO A 85 9.99 -1.19 -2.99
N PRO A 86 9.81 0.13 -2.79
CA PRO A 86 9.33 1.05 -3.84
C PRO A 86 10.16 1.05 -5.12
N ASP A 87 11.48 0.86 -5.01
CA ASP A 87 12.42 0.78 -6.13
C ASP A 87 12.21 -0.45 -7.05
N ASN A 88 11.53 -1.46 -6.56
CA ASN A 88 11.22 -2.67 -7.34
C ASN A 88 9.76 -2.70 -7.83
N GLN A 89 8.91 -1.82 -7.32
CA GLN A 89 7.47 -1.91 -7.51
C GLN A 89 7.05 -1.64 -8.95
N LEU A 90 7.61 -0.61 -9.59
CA LEU A 90 7.32 -0.28 -10.97
C LEU A 90 7.64 -1.43 -11.93
N ALA A 91 8.78 -2.11 -11.74
CA ALA A 91 9.18 -3.23 -12.58
C ALA A 91 8.17 -4.40 -12.47
N VAL A 92 7.72 -4.71 -11.26
CA VAL A 92 6.72 -5.77 -11.02
C VAL A 92 5.36 -5.39 -11.62
N ILE A 93 4.90 -4.14 -11.43
CA ILE A 93 3.65 -3.65 -12.01
C ILE A 93 3.69 -3.73 -13.54
N LYS A 94 4.74 -3.23 -14.18
CA LYS A 94 4.90 -3.33 -15.65
C LYS A 94 4.92 -4.76 -16.15
N ALA A 95 5.59 -5.66 -15.43
CA ALA A 95 5.61 -7.06 -15.76
C ALA A 95 4.22 -7.71 -15.64
N ALA A 96 3.42 -7.34 -14.64
CA ALA A 96 2.03 -7.78 -14.51
C ALA A 96 1.16 -7.23 -15.64
N CYS A 97 1.29 -5.94 -15.96
CA CYS A 97 0.57 -5.31 -17.07
C CYS A 97 0.88 -5.96 -18.42
N ALA A 98 2.13 -6.34 -18.65
CA ALA A 98 2.54 -6.99 -19.90
C ALA A 98 1.92 -8.40 -20.07
N ARG A 99 1.60 -9.11 -18.98
CA ARG A 99 0.89 -10.39 -19.03
C ARG A 99 -0.62 -10.19 -19.22
N GLY A 100 -1.19 -9.15 -18.62
CA GLY A 100 -2.60 -8.81 -18.75
C GLY A 100 -3.57 -9.83 -18.14
N THR A 101 -3.10 -10.71 -17.26
CA THR A 101 -3.91 -11.79 -16.64
C THR A 101 -4.72 -11.28 -15.45
N ALA A 102 -4.14 -10.40 -14.64
CA ALA A 102 -4.79 -9.86 -13.46
C ALA A 102 -5.82 -8.77 -13.82
N LYS A 103 -6.92 -8.72 -13.08
CA LYS A 103 -7.97 -7.68 -13.17
C LYS A 103 -7.63 -6.47 -12.33
N GLY A 104 -6.87 -6.65 -11.26
CA GLY A 104 -6.53 -5.60 -10.32
C GLY A 104 -5.19 -5.82 -9.61
N ILE A 105 -4.58 -4.71 -9.22
CA ILE A 105 -3.33 -4.66 -8.46
C ILE A 105 -3.56 -3.79 -7.23
N LEU A 106 -3.25 -4.32 -6.05
CA LEU A 106 -3.04 -3.56 -4.83
C LEU A 106 -1.53 -3.36 -4.65
N ALA A 107 -1.05 -2.14 -4.85
CA ALA A 107 0.36 -1.80 -4.71
C ALA A 107 0.64 -1.16 -3.35
N GLN A 108 1.81 -1.42 -2.77
CA GLN A 108 2.20 -0.81 -1.50
C GLN A 108 2.63 0.66 -1.70
N LYS A 109 2.44 1.45 -0.67
CA LYS A 109 2.94 2.83 -0.62
C LYS A 109 4.44 2.86 -0.19
N PRO A 110 5.21 3.85 -0.65
CA PRO A 110 4.93 4.73 -1.78
C PRO A 110 4.89 3.93 -3.09
N LEU A 111 4.07 4.36 -4.05
CA LEU A 111 3.84 3.63 -5.31
C LEU A 111 5.09 3.46 -6.17
N GLY A 112 6.08 4.31 -6.00
CA GLY A 112 7.37 4.24 -6.67
C GLY A 112 8.47 4.92 -5.87
N ALA A 113 9.69 4.84 -6.33
CA ALA A 113 10.83 5.51 -5.72
C ALA A 113 10.75 7.05 -5.87
N ASN A 114 9.99 7.53 -6.86
CA ASN A 114 9.76 8.95 -7.13
C ASN A 114 8.44 9.15 -7.87
N HIS A 115 8.06 10.42 -8.11
CA HIS A 115 6.82 10.77 -8.79
C HIS A 115 6.73 10.21 -10.22
N ALA A 116 7.83 10.26 -10.99
CA ALA A 116 7.82 9.76 -12.37
C ALA A 116 7.55 8.25 -12.43
N GLU A 117 8.10 7.47 -11.51
CA GLU A 117 7.81 6.04 -11.40
C GLU A 117 6.34 5.77 -10.99
N ALA A 118 5.81 6.58 -10.09
CA ALA A 118 4.40 6.45 -9.69
C ALA A 118 3.46 6.75 -10.88
N VAL A 119 3.73 7.80 -11.66
CA VAL A 119 2.99 8.11 -12.89
C VAL A 119 3.10 6.96 -13.89
N ALA A 120 4.31 6.45 -14.14
CA ALA A 120 4.53 5.35 -15.07
C ALA A 120 3.82 4.05 -14.64
N ALA A 121 3.64 3.82 -13.33
CA ALA A 121 2.88 2.69 -12.83
C ALA A 121 1.36 2.83 -13.11
N VAL A 122 0.83 4.04 -12.90
CA VAL A 122 -0.58 4.36 -13.22
C VAL A 122 -0.84 4.19 -14.71
N GLU A 123 -0.02 4.83 -15.55
CA GLU A 123 -0.15 4.75 -17.01
C GLU A 123 -0.07 3.32 -17.54
N ALA A 124 0.84 2.49 -17.00
CA ALA A 124 0.95 1.09 -17.39
C ALA A 124 -0.33 0.31 -17.08
N CYS A 125 -0.93 0.52 -15.90
CA CYS A 125 -2.17 -0.13 -15.51
C CYS A 125 -3.36 0.36 -16.35
N GLU A 126 -3.46 1.66 -16.62
CA GLU A 126 -4.50 2.24 -17.47
C GLU A 126 -4.45 1.68 -18.89
N GLN A 127 -3.26 1.63 -19.48
CA GLN A 127 -3.05 1.06 -20.81
C GLN A 127 -3.39 -0.43 -20.89
N ALA A 128 -3.16 -1.18 -19.82
CA ALA A 128 -3.48 -2.60 -19.72
C ALA A 128 -4.93 -2.87 -19.30
N GLY A 129 -5.72 -1.84 -18.95
CA GLY A 129 -7.08 -2.00 -18.42
C GLY A 129 -7.14 -2.66 -17.04
N ILE A 130 -6.07 -2.59 -16.26
CA ILE A 130 -5.95 -3.18 -14.92
C ILE A 130 -6.27 -2.11 -13.87
N VAL A 131 -7.16 -2.44 -12.94
CA VAL A 131 -7.46 -1.53 -11.81
C VAL A 131 -6.28 -1.46 -10.86
N LEU A 132 -5.71 -0.28 -10.66
CA LEU A 132 -4.64 -0.05 -9.69
C LEU A 132 -5.20 0.62 -8.43
N ALA A 133 -4.93 0.02 -7.28
CA ALA A 133 -5.15 0.62 -5.96
C ALA A 133 -3.82 0.75 -5.22
N VAL A 134 -3.63 1.86 -4.52
CA VAL A 134 -2.47 2.08 -3.66
C VAL A 134 -2.87 1.91 -2.20
N ASN A 135 -2.12 1.12 -1.45
CA ASN A 135 -2.42 0.84 -0.05
C ASN A 135 -2.06 2.02 0.87
N GLN A 136 -2.79 3.12 0.74
CA GLN A 136 -2.77 4.25 1.68
C GLN A 136 -3.65 3.91 2.89
N ASN A 137 -3.22 2.91 3.65
CA ASN A 137 -4.00 2.25 4.69
C ASN A 137 -4.48 3.20 5.81
N MET A 138 -3.71 4.25 6.18
CA MET A 138 -4.12 5.17 7.24
C MET A 138 -5.36 5.99 6.88
N ARG A 139 -5.71 6.14 5.61
CA ARG A 139 -6.99 6.71 5.19
C ARG A 139 -8.19 5.96 5.76
N TYR A 140 -8.01 4.68 6.06
CA TYR A 140 -9.03 3.78 6.59
C TYR A 140 -8.98 3.62 8.10
N ASP A 141 -8.06 4.31 8.80
CA ASP A 141 -8.06 4.34 10.25
C ASP A 141 -9.37 4.93 10.78
N GLN A 142 -9.88 4.35 11.85
CA GLN A 142 -11.17 4.75 12.42
C GLN A 142 -11.20 6.24 12.78
N SER A 143 -10.12 6.77 13.34
CA SER A 143 -9.98 8.19 13.68
C SER A 143 -9.99 9.10 12.45
N VAL A 144 -9.31 8.69 11.38
CA VAL A 144 -9.26 9.44 10.11
C VAL A 144 -10.63 9.45 9.43
N ARG A 145 -11.34 8.32 9.44
CA ARG A 145 -12.70 8.22 8.92
C ARG A 145 -13.70 9.02 9.74
N ALA A 146 -13.62 8.93 11.08
CA ALA A 146 -14.43 9.75 11.99
C ALA A 146 -14.21 11.25 11.74
N GLY A 147 -12.95 11.68 11.64
CA GLY A 147 -12.59 13.06 11.31
C GLY A 147 -13.21 13.52 10.00
N LYS A 148 -13.16 12.70 8.94
CA LYS A 148 -13.82 13.00 7.66
C LYS A 148 -15.33 13.19 7.82
N THR A 149 -15.99 12.32 8.58
CA THR A 149 -17.43 12.40 8.83
C THR A 149 -17.79 13.69 9.58
N LEU A 150 -17.04 14.04 10.64
CA LEU A 150 -17.28 15.26 11.42
C LEU A 150 -17.08 16.54 10.59
N LEU A 151 -16.09 16.54 9.71
CA LEU A 151 -15.85 17.64 8.77
C LEU A 151 -16.97 17.75 7.73
N THR A 152 -17.33 16.63 7.10
CA THR A 152 -18.30 16.61 5.98
C THR A 152 -19.72 17.00 6.43
N ASN A 153 -20.13 16.62 7.65
CA ASN A 153 -21.45 16.94 8.18
C ASN A 153 -21.49 18.27 8.97
N GLY A 154 -20.40 19.02 8.98
CA GLY A 154 -20.32 20.34 9.62
C GLY A 154 -20.32 20.33 11.16
N THR A 155 -20.17 19.17 11.81
CA THR A 155 -20.23 19.04 13.28
C THR A 155 -19.20 19.91 14.00
N ILE A 156 -18.00 20.04 13.43
CA ILE A 156 -16.91 20.84 14.00
C ILE A 156 -16.76 22.22 13.34
N GLY A 157 -17.73 22.61 12.49
CA GLY A 157 -17.68 23.87 11.75
C GLY A 157 -16.64 23.85 10.63
N GLU A 158 -16.33 25.04 10.12
CA GLU A 158 -15.36 25.23 9.05
C GLU A 158 -13.93 25.18 9.59
N PRO A 159 -13.05 24.30 9.08
CA PRO A 159 -11.69 24.19 9.56
C PRO A 159 -10.85 25.39 9.11
N VAL A 160 -10.20 26.07 10.06
CA VAL A 160 -9.31 27.23 9.81
C VAL A 160 -7.83 26.83 9.88
N LEU A 161 -7.51 25.77 10.62
CA LEU A 161 -6.14 25.26 10.78
C LEU A 161 -6.18 23.77 11.07
N ALA A 162 -5.28 23.02 10.44
CA ALA A 162 -5.03 21.63 10.77
C ALA A 162 -3.52 21.39 10.90
N THR A 163 -3.12 20.69 11.94
CA THR A 163 -1.71 20.35 12.21
C THR A 163 -1.54 18.88 12.53
N ILE A 164 -0.44 18.31 12.09
CA ILE A 164 0.03 17.00 12.55
C ILE A 164 1.44 17.18 13.11
N ASP A 165 1.62 16.88 14.38
CA ASP A 165 2.92 16.86 15.05
C ASP A 165 3.28 15.40 15.33
N MET A 166 4.18 14.85 14.53
CA MET A 166 4.67 13.49 14.70
C MET A 166 6.10 13.52 15.24
N ARG A 167 6.29 12.90 16.38
CA ARG A 167 7.60 12.76 17.03
C ARG A 167 7.88 11.29 17.25
N GLY A 168 9.03 10.83 16.79
CA GLY A 168 9.43 9.44 16.95
C GLY A 168 10.90 9.24 16.62
N ILE A 169 11.49 8.21 17.20
CA ILE A 169 12.79 7.68 16.79
C ILE A 169 12.49 6.46 15.91
N PRO A 170 12.64 6.59 14.60
CA PRO A 170 12.34 5.50 13.70
C PRO A 170 13.42 4.41 13.76
N HIS A 171 12.99 3.18 13.64
CA HIS A 171 13.86 2.05 13.34
C HIS A 171 13.63 1.64 11.89
N TRP A 172 14.49 2.14 11.02
CA TRP A 172 14.36 1.92 9.59
C TRP A 172 15.04 0.63 9.15
N MET A 173 14.48 0.01 8.13
CA MET A 173 15.15 -1.09 7.45
C MET A 173 16.27 -0.56 6.56
N PRO A 174 17.36 -1.33 6.32
CA PRO A 174 18.50 -0.87 5.52
C PRO A 174 18.14 -0.37 4.11
N TRP A 175 17.08 -0.90 3.50
CA TRP A 175 16.61 -0.43 2.20
C TRP A 175 15.97 0.97 2.28
N GLN A 176 15.31 1.30 3.38
CA GLN A 176 14.70 2.61 3.62
C GLN A 176 15.78 3.67 3.79
N GLU A 177 16.83 3.36 4.56
CA GLU A 177 17.98 4.26 4.75
C GLU A 177 18.68 4.55 3.41
N ARG A 178 18.92 3.53 2.59
CA ARG A 178 19.53 3.71 1.26
C ARG A 178 18.72 4.60 0.32
N GLN A 179 17.42 4.59 0.42
CA GLN A 179 16.53 5.42 -0.42
C GLN A 179 16.49 6.88 0.02
N GLY A 180 16.89 7.19 1.23
CA GLY A 180 16.89 8.54 1.80
C GLY A 180 15.49 9.13 1.99
N TRP A 181 15.41 10.29 2.62
CA TRP A 181 14.16 11.02 2.89
C TRP A 181 13.08 10.18 3.57
N VAL A 182 13.50 9.27 4.46
CA VAL A 182 12.68 8.17 4.98
C VAL A 182 11.43 8.69 5.67
N THR A 183 11.57 9.66 6.58
CA THR A 183 10.43 10.23 7.28
C THR A 183 9.41 10.82 6.32
N LEU A 184 9.86 11.59 5.33
CA LEU A 184 8.97 12.23 4.36
C LEU A 184 8.24 11.19 3.50
N ARG A 185 8.98 10.22 2.95
CA ARG A 185 8.46 9.26 1.97
C ARG A 185 7.68 8.10 2.59
N ILE A 186 8.07 7.66 3.78
CA ILE A 186 7.50 6.45 4.39
C ILE A 186 6.41 6.78 5.42
N MET A 187 6.58 7.88 6.17
CA MET A 187 5.63 8.26 7.21
C MET A 187 4.77 9.47 6.83
N SER A 188 5.39 10.57 6.40
CA SER A 188 4.63 11.79 6.12
C SER A 188 3.72 11.68 4.89
N ILE A 189 3.96 10.69 4.02
CA ILE A 189 3.03 10.35 2.93
C ILE A 189 1.61 10.06 3.46
N HIS A 190 1.49 9.42 4.61
CA HIS A 190 0.20 9.17 5.25
C HIS A 190 -0.47 10.46 5.74
N HIS A 191 0.32 11.37 6.31
CA HIS A 191 -0.17 12.66 6.82
C HIS A 191 -0.64 13.56 5.68
N MET A 192 0.13 13.62 4.59
CA MET A 192 -0.27 14.34 3.37
C MET A 192 -1.53 13.74 2.75
N ASP A 193 -1.63 12.42 2.70
CA ASP A 193 -2.83 11.74 2.22
C ASP A 193 -4.05 12.02 3.11
N THR A 194 -3.88 12.03 4.44
CA THR A 194 -4.94 12.38 5.38
C THR A 194 -5.44 13.81 5.16
N PHE A 195 -4.55 14.78 4.98
CA PHE A 195 -4.94 16.15 4.68
C PHE A 195 -5.67 16.28 3.34
N ARG A 196 -5.18 15.59 2.31
CA ARG A 196 -5.88 15.54 1.01
C ARG A 196 -7.26 14.88 1.12
N TYR A 197 -7.37 13.83 1.92
CA TYR A 197 -8.64 13.16 2.17
C TYR A 197 -9.65 14.05 2.91
N TRP A 198 -9.18 14.84 3.88
CA TRP A 198 -10.03 15.71 4.67
C TRP A 198 -10.40 17.00 3.95
N PHE A 199 -9.44 17.66 3.32
CA PHE A 199 -9.55 19.04 2.83
C PHE A 199 -9.43 19.19 1.32
N GLY A 200 -9.07 18.15 0.59
CA GLY A 200 -8.77 18.21 -0.85
C GLY A 200 -7.32 18.54 -1.16
N ASP A 201 -7.03 18.83 -2.40
CA ASP A 201 -5.67 19.12 -2.85
C ASP A 201 -5.24 20.53 -2.43
N PRO A 202 -3.98 20.70 -1.98
CA PRO A 202 -3.48 22.01 -1.57
C PRO A 202 -3.21 22.90 -2.79
N GLU A 203 -3.50 24.20 -2.66
CA GLU A 203 -3.12 25.20 -3.69
C GLU A 203 -1.62 25.50 -3.70
N ARG A 204 -0.97 25.41 -2.54
CA ARG A 204 0.46 25.70 -2.37
C ARG A 204 1.07 24.77 -1.33
N ILE A 205 2.33 24.41 -1.55
CA ILE A 205 3.12 23.59 -0.64
C ILE A 205 4.44 24.31 -0.37
N TYR A 206 4.82 24.37 0.90
CA TYR A 206 6.16 24.74 1.31
C TYR A 206 6.75 23.60 2.17
N CYS A 207 7.99 23.23 1.94
CA CYS A 207 8.66 22.15 2.67
C CYS A 207 10.08 22.53 3.02
N THR A 208 10.45 22.27 4.27
CA THR A 208 11.83 22.34 4.75
C THR A 208 12.21 21.01 5.36
N VAL A 209 13.38 20.50 4.99
CA VAL A 209 13.88 19.22 5.50
C VAL A 209 15.33 19.41 5.97
N ARG A 210 15.66 18.80 7.10
CA ARG A 210 17.05 18.69 7.57
C ARG A 210 17.31 17.27 8.06
N THR A 211 18.55 16.85 7.99
CA THR A 211 18.99 15.61 8.63
C THR A 211 19.10 15.82 10.14
N ASP A 212 18.55 14.89 10.92
CA ASP A 212 18.77 14.90 12.37
C ASP A 212 20.18 14.37 12.66
N PRO A 213 21.04 15.15 13.35
CA PRO A 213 22.41 14.74 13.63
C PRO A 213 22.52 13.49 14.50
N ARG A 214 21.44 13.08 15.17
CA ARG A 214 21.38 11.85 15.98
C ARG A 214 21.17 10.59 15.15
N THR A 215 20.85 10.72 13.87
CA THR A 215 20.53 9.59 12.97
C THR A 215 21.59 9.40 11.89
N GLN A 216 22.80 9.90 12.10
CA GLN A 216 23.95 9.73 11.21
C GLN A 216 24.64 8.39 11.45
#